data_c9cbfbb7bd71a38b2d682d9e8f6a8e07
#
_entry.id   c9cbfbb7bd71a38b2d682d9e8f6a8e07
#
_cell.length_a   1.000
_cell.length_b   1.000
_cell.length_c   1.000
_cell.angle_alpha   90.00
_cell.angle_beta   90.00
_cell.angle_gamma   90.00
#
_symmetry.space_group_name_H-M   'P 1'
#
loop_
_entity.id
_entity.type
_entity.pdbx_description
1 polymer ?
#
loop_
_entity_poly.entity_id
_entity_poly.type
_entity_poly.pdbx_seq_one_letter_code
_entity_poly.pdbx_strand_id
1 'polypeptide(L)'
;MRRSRRTFAGMLASVLIVGCGGTTTEPLYSDVDRAREAWLSEGATSYTFELATASSWFPKGGYVRVQVNDGVVVAAVAPVGEPSPAGLPPTLDDIWDRIIDARARGQLNSAQFDRHGVPVESDMGPWPVDGGVHYSVRAFTRTR
;
A
#
# COMPACT_ATOMS: atom_id res chain seq x y z
N MET A 1 77.86 -8.54 3.17
CA MET A 1 76.50 -8.52 2.59
C MET A 1 75.45 -8.67 3.68
N ARG A 2 74.80 -7.56 4.11
CA ARG A 2 73.73 -7.54 5.12
C ARG A 2 72.39 -7.41 4.41
N ARG A 3 71.54 -8.45 4.54
CA ARG A 3 70.13 -8.40 4.07
C ARG A 3 69.28 -7.84 5.19
N SER A 4 68.73 -6.67 4.98
CA SER A 4 67.73 -6.02 5.82
C SER A 4 66.36 -6.66 5.58
N ARG A 5 65.77 -7.26 6.66
CA ARG A 5 64.40 -7.74 6.68
C ARG A 5 63.51 -6.56 7.08
N ARG A 6 62.72 -6.02 6.16
CA ARG A 6 61.65 -5.06 6.48
C ARG A 6 60.40 -5.82 6.88
N THR A 7 60.05 -5.72 8.15
CA THR A 7 58.78 -6.19 8.71
C THR A 7 57.72 -5.17 8.34
N PHE A 8 56.74 -5.59 7.56
CA PHE A 8 55.51 -4.81 7.32
C PHE A 8 54.51 -5.13 8.47
N ALA A 9 54.28 -4.18 9.35
CA ALA A 9 53.21 -4.21 10.32
C ALA A 9 51.90 -3.82 9.63
N GLY A 10 51.04 -4.80 9.35
CA GLY A 10 49.71 -4.57 8.84
C GLY A 10 48.79 -4.02 9.97
N MET A 11 48.40 -2.78 9.77
CA MET A 11 47.42 -2.10 10.64
C MET A 11 46.01 -2.50 10.20
N LEU A 12 45.35 -3.40 10.93
CA LEU A 12 43.94 -3.73 10.72
C LEU A 12 43.10 -2.55 11.25
N ALA A 13 42.58 -1.75 10.36
CA ALA A 13 41.56 -0.76 10.68
C ALA A 13 40.19 -1.44 10.79
N SER A 14 39.72 -1.67 12.01
CA SER A 14 38.36 -2.13 12.29
C SER A 14 37.40 -0.98 12.02
N VAL A 15 36.68 -1.04 10.90
CA VAL A 15 35.55 -0.14 10.60
C VAL A 15 34.34 -0.60 11.41
N LEU A 16 34.06 0.09 12.50
CA LEU A 16 32.79 -0.02 13.22
C LEU A 16 31.70 0.66 12.37
N ILE A 17 30.91 -0.14 11.66
CA ILE A 17 29.68 0.33 11.04
C ILE A 17 28.67 0.52 12.17
N VAL A 18 28.56 1.76 12.65
CA VAL A 18 27.43 2.19 13.48
C VAL A 18 26.21 2.20 12.57
N GLY A 19 25.42 1.13 12.63
CA GLY A 19 24.11 1.08 12.00
C GLY A 19 23.20 2.10 12.69
N CYS A 20 23.09 3.29 12.11
CA CYS A 20 21.97 4.17 12.42
C CYS A 20 20.68 3.40 12.11
N GLY A 21 19.93 3.03 13.16
CA GLY A 21 18.56 2.55 13.06
C GLY A 21 17.66 3.69 12.53
N GLY A 22 17.80 4.03 11.28
CA GLY A 22 16.82 4.81 10.57
C GLY A 22 15.60 3.91 10.38
N THR A 23 14.44 4.36 10.84
CA THR A 23 13.15 3.85 10.37
C THR A 23 13.18 3.99 8.85
N THR A 24 13.48 2.88 8.17
CA THR A 24 13.37 2.83 6.72
C THR A 24 11.90 3.03 6.42
N THR A 25 11.56 4.24 5.98
CA THR A 25 10.29 4.49 5.30
C THR A 25 10.34 3.56 4.09
N GLU A 26 9.56 2.49 4.16
CA GLU A 26 9.53 1.51 3.07
C GLU A 26 9.13 2.20 1.79
N PRO A 27 9.80 1.92 0.66
CA PRO A 27 9.50 2.58 -0.58
C PRO A 27 8.05 2.30 -0.97
N LEU A 28 7.24 3.35 -1.01
CA LEU A 28 5.93 3.32 -1.61
C LEU A 28 6.13 3.18 -3.12
N TYR A 29 5.55 2.13 -3.70
CA TYR A 29 5.57 1.99 -5.15
C TYR A 29 4.64 3.04 -5.77
N SER A 30 5.14 3.80 -6.71
CA SER A 30 4.33 4.62 -7.62
C SER A 30 4.08 3.90 -8.96
N ASP A 31 4.77 2.80 -9.20
CA ASP A 31 4.65 1.97 -10.38
C ASP A 31 3.52 0.94 -10.18
N VAL A 32 2.45 1.11 -10.95
CA VAL A 32 1.25 0.27 -10.89
C VAL A 32 1.54 -1.19 -11.23
N ASP A 33 2.39 -1.44 -12.23
CA ASP A 33 2.68 -2.80 -12.69
C ASP A 33 3.45 -3.58 -11.63
N ARG A 34 4.48 -2.95 -11.06
CA ARG A 34 5.28 -3.53 -9.99
C ARG A 34 4.47 -3.78 -8.71
N ALA A 35 3.61 -2.83 -8.37
CA ALA A 35 2.74 -2.98 -7.20
C ALA A 35 1.70 -4.10 -7.43
N ARG A 36 1.18 -4.22 -8.65
CA ARG A 36 0.26 -5.31 -8.99
C ARG A 36 0.93 -6.68 -8.89
N GLU A 37 2.17 -6.82 -9.37
CA GLU A 37 2.95 -8.04 -9.21
C GLU A 37 3.16 -8.40 -7.74
N ALA A 38 3.49 -7.41 -6.90
CA ALA A 38 3.63 -7.62 -5.47
C ALA A 38 2.32 -8.11 -4.83
N TRP A 39 1.18 -7.48 -5.13
CA TRP A 39 -0.14 -7.90 -4.65
C TRP A 39 -0.49 -9.33 -5.07
N LEU A 40 -0.30 -9.66 -6.35
CA LEU A 40 -0.57 -11.00 -6.85
C LEU A 40 0.33 -12.06 -6.21
N SER A 41 1.59 -11.72 -5.91
CA SER A 41 2.52 -12.63 -5.23
C SER A 41 2.15 -12.86 -3.76
N GLU A 42 1.49 -11.91 -3.10
CA GLU A 42 0.94 -12.10 -1.76
C GLU A 42 -0.12 -13.20 -1.72
N GLY A 43 -0.93 -13.33 -2.78
CA GLY A 43 -1.98 -14.33 -2.89
C GLY A 43 -2.97 -14.28 -1.72
N ALA A 44 -3.21 -13.09 -1.16
CA ALA A 44 -4.07 -12.92 0.00
C ALA A 44 -5.55 -12.98 -0.42
N THR A 45 -6.25 -14.03 0.00
CA THR A 45 -7.70 -14.18 -0.20
C THR A 45 -8.49 -13.85 1.06
N SER A 46 -7.85 -13.88 2.22
CA SER A 46 -8.48 -13.58 3.52
C SER A 46 -7.64 -12.55 4.27
N TYR A 47 -8.26 -11.40 4.59
CA TYR A 47 -7.57 -10.25 5.20
C TYR A 47 -8.55 -9.25 5.80
N THR A 48 -8.03 -8.33 6.60
CA THR A 48 -8.76 -7.15 7.07
C THR A 48 -8.03 -5.89 6.65
N PHE A 49 -8.76 -4.81 6.45
CA PHE A 49 -8.22 -3.48 6.19
C PHE A 49 -9.21 -2.40 6.63
N GLU A 50 -8.75 -1.16 6.67
CA GLU A 50 -9.61 0.00 6.89
C GLU A 50 -9.66 0.83 5.62
N LEU A 51 -10.88 1.15 5.18
CA LEU A 51 -11.17 1.87 3.94
C LEU A 51 -11.88 3.19 4.23
N ALA A 52 -11.38 4.28 3.70
CA ALA A 52 -12.13 5.51 3.53
C ALA A 52 -12.32 5.80 2.04
N THR A 53 -13.53 6.25 1.68
CA THR A 53 -13.89 6.59 0.31
C THR A 53 -14.34 8.03 0.24
N ALA A 54 -13.90 8.76 -0.77
CA ALA A 54 -14.44 10.06 -1.12
C ALA A 54 -14.83 10.07 -2.60
N SER A 55 -15.81 10.87 -2.96
CA SER A 55 -16.19 11.11 -4.35
C SER A 55 -16.48 12.60 -4.53
N SER A 56 -16.66 13.04 -5.78
CA SER A 56 -17.04 14.41 -6.07
C SER A 56 -18.32 14.87 -5.36
N TRP A 57 -19.17 13.93 -4.99
CA TRP A 57 -20.46 14.18 -4.34
C TRP A 57 -20.43 13.97 -2.82
N PHE A 58 -19.48 13.20 -2.31
CA PHE A 58 -19.40 12.86 -0.90
C PHE A 58 -17.99 13.13 -0.38
N PRO A 59 -17.85 13.96 0.67
CA PRO A 59 -16.56 14.16 1.32
C PRO A 59 -16.06 12.84 1.89
N LYS A 60 -14.76 12.77 2.13
CA LYS A 60 -14.12 11.62 2.75
C LYS A 60 -14.80 11.32 4.09
N GLY A 61 -15.44 10.17 4.19
CA GLY A 61 -15.99 9.64 5.44
C GLY A 61 -14.92 9.08 6.35
N GLY A 62 -15.33 8.56 7.51
CA GLY A 62 -14.46 7.81 8.40
C GLY A 62 -14.00 6.48 7.77
N TYR A 63 -12.98 5.89 8.38
CA TYR A 63 -12.49 4.59 7.95
C TYR A 63 -13.41 3.47 8.40
N VAL A 64 -13.95 2.72 7.45
CA VAL A 64 -14.72 1.50 7.69
C VAL A 64 -13.75 0.32 7.76
N ARG A 65 -13.85 -0.49 8.81
CA ARG A 65 -13.09 -1.74 8.89
C ARG A 65 -13.79 -2.80 8.05
N VAL A 66 -13.08 -3.35 7.08
CA VAL A 66 -13.56 -4.36 6.14
C VAL A 66 -12.87 -5.68 6.44
N GLN A 67 -13.65 -6.76 6.51
CA GLN A 67 -13.13 -8.11 6.60
C GLN A 67 -13.50 -8.87 5.35
N VAL A 68 -12.48 -9.45 4.71
CA VAL A 68 -12.60 -10.30 3.53
C VAL A 68 -12.23 -11.72 3.90
N ASN A 69 -13.01 -12.68 3.45
CA ASN A 69 -12.73 -14.09 3.58
C ASN A 69 -12.95 -14.78 2.22
N ASP A 70 -11.96 -15.51 1.75
CA ASP A 70 -11.97 -16.17 0.44
C ASP A 70 -12.38 -15.23 -0.72
N GLY A 71 -11.86 -14.01 -0.71
CA GLY A 71 -12.14 -13.00 -1.73
C GLY A 71 -13.49 -12.29 -1.59
N VAL A 72 -14.27 -12.59 -0.55
CA VAL A 72 -15.60 -12.02 -0.34
C VAL A 72 -15.65 -11.17 0.93
N VAL A 73 -16.27 -9.99 0.89
CA VAL A 73 -16.51 -9.17 2.07
C VAL A 73 -17.53 -9.86 2.97
N VAL A 74 -17.11 -10.23 4.18
CA VAL A 74 -17.96 -10.90 5.18
C VAL A 74 -18.40 -9.97 6.30
N ALA A 75 -17.70 -8.85 6.51
CA ALA A 75 -18.08 -7.83 7.48
C ALA A 75 -17.56 -6.45 7.08
N ALA A 76 -18.35 -5.43 7.42
CA ALA A 76 -17.96 -4.02 7.28
C ALA A 76 -18.47 -3.27 8.53
N VAL A 77 -17.56 -2.66 9.29
CA VAL A 77 -17.85 -1.99 10.55
C VAL A 77 -17.44 -0.52 10.46
N ALA A 78 -18.42 0.36 10.53
CA ALA A 78 -18.19 1.81 10.59
C ALA A 78 -17.64 2.21 11.96
N PRO A 79 -16.94 3.37 12.05
CA PRO A 79 -16.55 3.94 13.33
C PRO A 79 -17.75 4.22 14.22
N VAL A 80 -17.50 4.23 15.53
CA VAL A 80 -18.58 4.55 16.51
C VAL A 80 -19.15 5.95 16.24
N GLY A 81 -20.47 6.01 16.08
CA GLY A 81 -21.19 7.26 15.79
C GLY A 81 -21.35 7.59 14.31
N GLU A 82 -20.79 6.79 13.41
CA GLU A 82 -21.02 6.92 11.97
C GLU A 82 -22.04 5.89 11.45
N PRO A 83 -22.82 6.25 10.42
CA PRO A 83 -23.76 5.31 9.82
C PRO A 83 -23.01 4.16 9.15
N SER A 84 -23.57 2.97 9.22
CA SER A 84 -23.05 1.83 8.46
C SER A 84 -23.11 2.12 6.96
N PRO A 85 -22.14 1.59 6.18
CA PRO A 85 -22.17 1.74 4.72
C PRO A 85 -23.50 1.28 4.14
N ALA A 86 -24.03 2.00 3.16
CA ALA A 86 -25.29 1.63 2.49
C ALA A 86 -25.19 0.34 1.63
N GLY A 87 -23.99 -0.22 1.49
CA GLY A 87 -23.72 -1.47 0.78
C GLY A 87 -22.39 -2.06 1.22
N LEU A 88 -22.04 -3.22 0.67
CA LEU A 88 -20.73 -3.82 0.93
C LEU A 88 -19.64 -2.95 0.28
N PRO A 89 -18.59 -2.58 1.04
CA PRO A 89 -17.43 -1.90 0.49
C PRO A 89 -16.70 -2.81 -0.51
N PRO A 90 -15.88 -2.26 -1.41
CA PRO A 90 -15.07 -3.06 -2.32
C PRO A 90 -14.00 -3.85 -1.56
N THR A 91 -13.60 -4.99 -2.11
CA THR A 91 -12.38 -5.71 -1.73
C THR A 91 -11.15 -4.97 -2.26
N LEU A 92 -9.95 -5.37 -1.83
CA LEU A 92 -8.72 -4.83 -2.42
C LEU A 92 -8.57 -5.23 -3.90
N ASP A 93 -9.04 -6.40 -4.31
CA ASP A 93 -9.06 -6.81 -5.72
C ASP A 93 -10.01 -5.93 -6.54
N ASP A 94 -11.20 -5.61 -6.02
CA ASP A 94 -12.12 -4.66 -6.68
C ASP A 94 -11.49 -3.26 -6.84
N ILE A 95 -10.74 -2.80 -5.85
CA ILE A 95 -10.00 -1.51 -5.94
C ILE A 95 -8.91 -1.63 -7.00
N TRP A 96 -8.18 -2.73 -7.04
CA TRP A 96 -7.17 -2.99 -8.06
C TRP A 96 -7.75 -3.01 -9.47
N ASP A 97 -8.88 -3.67 -9.68
CA ASP A 97 -9.55 -3.73 -10.98
C ASP A 97 -9.96 -2.32 -11.45
N ARG A 98 -10.44 -1.49 -10.53
CA ARG A 98 -10.75 -0.07 -10.82
C ARG A 98 -9.50 0.75 -11.16
N ILE A 99 -8.37 0.54 -10.48
CA ILE A 99 -7.11 1.21 -10.79
C ILE A 99 -6.63 0.86 -12.19
N ILE A 100 -6.65 -0.43 -12.56
CA ILE A 100 -6.23 -0.92 -13.88
C ILE A 100 -7.14 -0.35 -14.97
N ASP A 101 -8.46 -0.39 -14.76
CA ASP A 101 -9.44 0.14 -15.70
C ASP A 101 -9.32 1.67 -15.85
N ALA A 102 -9.17 2.41 -14.75
CA ALA A 102 -8.92 3.85 -14.79
C ALA A 102 -7.63 4.19 -15.54
N ARG A 103 -6.55 3.44 -15.30
CA ARG A 103 -5.29 3.60 -16.03
C ARG A 103 -5.47 3.38 -17.53
N ALA A 104 -6.15 2.31 -17.91
CA ALA A 104 -6.41 2.00 -19.32
C ALA A 104 -7.22 3.09 -20.05
N ARG A 105 -8.08 3.80 -19.32
CA ARG A 105 -8.87 4.93 -19.84
C ARG A 105 -8.18 6.29 -19.71
N GLY A 106 -6.97 6.36 -19.16
CA GLY A 106 -6.29 7.64 -18.90
C GLY A 106 -6.96 8.47 -17.80
N GLN A 107 -7.65 7.82 -16.86
CA GLN A 107 -8.41 8.43 -15.77
C GLN A 107 -7.78 8.14 -14.38
N LEU A 108 -6.62 7.53 -14.32
CA LEU A 108 -5.87 7.36 -13.09
C LEU A 108 -5.05 8.63 -12.83
N ASN A 109 -5.44 9.43 -11.83
CA ASN A 109 -4.77 10.66 -11.47
C ASN A 109 -3.54 10.40 -10.59
N SER A 110 -3.70 9.53 -9.59
CA SER A 110 -2.59 9.08 -8.74
C SER A 110 -2.89 7.73 -8.12
N ALA A 111 -1.83 6.99 -7.79
CA ALA A 111 -1.92 5.79 -6.97
C ALA A 111 -0.62 5.62 -6.18
N GLN A 112 -0.73 5.20 -4.93
CA GLN A 112 0.38 4.85 -4.05
C GLN A 112 0.12 3.49 -3.44
N PHE A 113 1.19 2.71 -3.29
CA PHE A 113 1.10 1.33 -2.84
C PHE A 113 2.12 1.07 -1.74
N ASP A 114 1.80 0.17 -0.83
CA ASP A 114 2.76 -0.33 0.15
C ASP A 114 3.65 -1.44 -0.46
N ARG A 115 4.53 -2.00 0.36
CA ARG A 115 5.46 -3.08 -0.05
C ARG A 115 4.76 -4.36 -0.52
N HIS A 116 3.53 -4.58 -0.08
CA HIS A 116 2.72 -5.75 -0.44
C HIS A 116 1.88 -5.51 -1.69
N GLY A 117 1.98 -4.31 -2.28
CA GLY A 117 1.14 -3.89 -3.38
C GLY A 117 -0.28 -3.51 -2.95
N VAL A 118 -0.52 -3.25 -1.66
CA VAL A 118 -1.82 -2.73 -1.21
C VAL A 118 -1.97 -1.28 -1.66
N PRO A 119 -3.05 -0.92 -2.36
CA PRO A 119 -3.28 0.46 -2.80
C PRO A 119 -3.66 1.34 -1.59
N VAL A 120 -2.65 2.01 -0.99
CA VAL A 120 -2.85 2.85 0.21
C VAL A 120 -3.58 4.14 -0.11
N GLU A 121 -3.36 4.71 -1.28
CA GLU A 121 -4.09 5.87 -1.81
C GLU A 121 -4.30 5.68 -3.31
N SER A 122 -5.50 5.99 -3.80
CA SER A 122 -5.78 6.01 -5.24
C SER A 122 -6.84 7.04 -5.56
N ASP A 123 -6.60 7.80 -6.63
CA ASP A 123 -7.45 8.86 -7.11
C ASP A 123 -7.75 8.63 -8.60
N MET A 124 -9.01 8.47 -8.92
CA MET A 124 -9.47 8.05 -10.24
C MET A 124 -10.65 8.88 -10.70
N GLY A 125 -10.69 9.15 -11.99
CA GLY A 125 -11.80 9.82 -12.67
C GLY A 125 -11.55 11.29 -12.97
N PRO A 126 -12.49 11.93 -13.67
CA PRO A 126 -12.40 13.33 -14.05
C PRO A 126 -12.73 14.24 -12.86
N TRP A 127 -11.74 14.70 -12.11
CA TRP A 127 -11.90 15.77 -11.13
C TRP A 127 -11.90 17.15 -11.82
N PRO A 128 -12.71 18.11 -11.36
CA PRO A 128 -13.68 18.11 -10.28
C PRO A 128 -15.11 17.77 -10.71
N VAL A 129 -15.30 17.26 -11.92
CA VAL A 129 -16.61 16.99 -12.53
C VAL A 129 -16.93 15.51 -12.42
N ASP A 130 -18.18 15.21 -12.17
CA ASP A 130 -18.84 13.91 -12.04
C ASP A 130 -18.05 12.62 -12.25
N GLY A 131 -17.94 11.81 -11.19
CA GLY A 131 -17.53 10.41 -11.26
C GLY A 131 -16.13 10.09 -10.72
N GLY A 132 -15.38 11.05 -10.18
CA GLY A 132 -14.11 10.77 -9.51
C GLY A 132 -14.33 10.03 -8.19
N VAL A 133 -13.47 9.05 -7.91
CA VAL A 133 -13.44 8.34 -6.63
C VAL A 133 -12.03 8.32 -6.08
N HIS A 134 -11.93 8.56 -4.78
CA HIS A 134 -10.70 8.46 -4.02
C HIS A 134 -10.83 7.37 -2.97
N TYR A 135 -9.90 6.43 -2.96
CA TYR A 135 -9.78 5.42 -1.94
C TYR A 135 -8.54 5.67 -1.08
N SER A 136 -8.71 5.52 0.22
CA SER A 136 -7.65 5.57 1.21
C SER A 136 -7.71 4.29 2.03
N VAL A 137 -6.66 3.47 1.98
CA VAL A 137 -6.58 2.17 2.65
C VAL A 137 -5.47 2.20 3.69
N ARG A 138 -5.74 1.62 4.86
CA ARG A 138 -4.75 1.47 5.92
C ARG A 138 -5.00 0.20 6.74
N ALA A 139 -4.10 -0.10 7.66
CA ALA A 139 -4.22 -1.21 8.62
C ALA A 139 -4.48 -2.57 7.94
N PHE A 140 -3.86 -2.80 6.77
CA PHE A 140 -3.93 -4.11 6.13
C PHE A 140 -3.31 -5.19 7.01
N THR A 141 -4.05 -6.28 7.21
CA THR A 141 -3.61 -7.45 7.96
C THR A 141 -4.11 -8.71 7.30
N ARG A 142 -3.20 -9.59 6.93
CA ARG A 142 -3.54 -10.90 6.38
C ARG A 142 -4.09 -11.81 7.47
N THR A 143 -5.19 -12.49 7.20
CA THR A 143 -5.73 -13.56 8.05
C THR A 143 -5.16 -14.89 7.56
N ARG A 144 -4.68 -15.70 8.49
CA ARG A 144 -4.14 -17.04 8.20
C ARG A 144 -5.26 -18.06 8.15
#